data_017bbdaa5a58cab48b385f7bc1499531
#
_entry.id   017bbdaa5a58cab48b385f7bc1499531
#
_cell.length_a   1.000
_cell.length_b   1.000
_cell.length_c   1.000
_cell.angle_alpha   90.00
_cell.angle_beta   90.00
_cell.angle_gamma   90.00
#
_symmetry.space_group_name_H-M   'P 1'
#
loop_
_entity.id
_entity.type
_entity.pdbx_description
1 polymer ?
#
loop_
_entity_poly.entity_id
_entity_poly.type
_entity_poly.pdbx_seq_one_letter_code
_entity_poly.pdbx_strand_id
1 'polypeptide(L)'
;MERLKVTQDITIDTNLLKQMEDSIFDNLKALKYCRDLGMSDEVIKENAPKIFDFSEDMKNCKNCKGLRFCNKDPKYLVTNITYEDGVVDRNILPCKKYLEQLNFKKRFVIQDFSEDYLDNHIKGDVSNLSVKAKQQVLLQYNLSVIEKKSNRWIYLQGDMSTGKSFFAATLCVDAARNKAYETISFVDVPERFKELTDLAFQKSPKFVDLLDKIKNSEMLVLDDLGNEFRSDFVRDNVFFPILAYRAKNKLFTLITSNYSIEDICTMYYTNNASKPKIDQIRQLLKMMCNEEIKLPSVLAQ
;
A
#
# COMPACT_ATOMS: atom_id res chain seq x y z
N MET A 1 23.99 -19.00 46.59
CA MET A 1 23.18 -18.06 45.80
C MET A 1 22.24 -17.33 46.74
N GLU A 2 22.66 -16.16 47.20
CA GLU A 2 21.86 -15.30 48.08
C GLU A 2 20.78 -14.61 47.21
N ARG A 3 19.53 -14.77 47.63
CA ARG A 3 18.40 -14.02 47.05
C ARG A 3 18.45 -12.60 47.58
N LEU A 4 18.81 -11.63 46.72
CA LEU A 4 18.63 -10.22 47.01
C LEU A 4 17.13 -9.94 47.23
N LYS A 5 16.76 -9.71 48.50
CA LYS A 5 15.47 -9.12 48.86
C LYS A 5 15.59 -7.62 48.63
N VAL A 6 15.07 -7.16 47.46
CA VAL A 6 14.82 -5.75 47.23
C VAL A 6 13.41 -5.47 47.74
N THR A 7 13.27 -5.14 49.00
CA THR A 7 12.09 -4.47 49.55
C THR A 7 12.35 -2.97 49.50
N GLN A 8 12.10 -2.36 48.36
CA GLN A 8 11.84 -0.92 48.31
C GLN A 8 10.36 -0.76 48.67
N ASP A 9 10.09 -0.19 49.86
CA ASP A 9 8.77 0.35 50.20
C ASP A 9 8.46 1.48 49.20
N ILE A 10 7.69 1.18 48.15
CA ILE A 10 7.16 2.18 47.25
C ILE A 10 6.04 2.88 48.02
N THR A 11 6.38 4.02 48.66
CA THR A 11 5.39 4.96 49.20
C THR A 11 4.58 5.49 48.03
N ILE A 12 3.38 4.95 47.85
CA ILE A 12 2.44 5.43 46.80
C ILE A 12 1.99 6.83 47.23
N ASP A 13 2.27 7.84 46.40
CA ASP A 13 1.78 9.20 46.64
C ASP A 13 0.23 9.20 46.52
N THR A 14 -0.42 9.30 47.68
CA THR A 14 -1.91 9.30 47.77
C THR A 14 -2.53 10.47 47.02
N ASN A 15 -1.84 11.61 46.86
CA ASN A 15 -2.31 12.75 46.06
C ASN A 15 -2.27 12.41 44.57
N LEU A 16 -1.25 11.71 44.11
CA LEU A 16 -1.12 11.28 42.75
C LEU A 16 -2.22 10.26 42.36
N LEU A 17 -2.48 9.30 43.24
CA LEU A 17 -3.57 8.33 43.06
C LEU A 17 -4.92 9.03 42.93
N LYS A 18 -5.21 9.99 43.79
CA LYS A 18 -6.45 10.76 43.74
C LYS A 18 -6.58 11.57 42.45
N GLN A 19 -5.49 12.18 41.96
CA GLN A 19 -5.48 12.88 40.68
C GLN A 19 -5.77 11.94 39.50
N MET A 20 -5.23 10.70 39.55
CA MET A 20 -5.53 9.67 38.52
C MET A 20 -7.00 9.26 38.54
N GLU A 21 -7.56 9.02 39.74
CA GLU A 21 -8.98 8.71 39.90
C GLU A 21 -9.86 9.84 39.33
N ASP A 22 -9.63 11.07 39.79
CA ASP A 22 -10.41 12.24 39.34
C ASP A 22 -10.34 12.40 37.82
N SER A 23 -9.13 12.22 37.21
CA SER A 23 -8.97 12.28 35.75
C SER A 23 -9.76 11.19 35.02
N ILE A 24 -9.87 9.97 35.57
CA ILE A 24 -10.64 8.87 34.98
C ILE A 24 -12.13 9.17 35.05
N PHE A 25 -12.61 9.62 36.23
CA PHE A 25 -14.02 9.91 36.45
C PHE A 25 -14.52 11.12 35.66
N ASP A 26 -13.65 12.09 35.39
CA ASP A 26 -13.93 13.24 34.49
C ASP A 26 -14.00 12.83 33.02
N ASN A 27 -13.41 11.69 32.65
CA ASN A 27 -13.46 11.19 31.29
C ASN A 27 -14.66 10.25 31.07
N LEU A 28 -15.84 10.82 30.79
CA LEU A 28 -17.09 10.07 30.62
C LEU A 28 -17.00 8.91 29.64
N LYS A 29 -16.12 8.98 28.62
CA LYS A 29 -15.94 7.87 27.65
C LYS A 29 -15.15 6.72 28.23
N ALA A 30 -14.04 7.03 28.94
CA ALA A 30 -13.25 6.01 29.62
C ALA A 30 -14.06 5.34 30.71
N LEU A 31 -14.77 6.13 31.51
CA LEU A 31 -15.65 5.64 32.56
C LEU A 31 -16.75 4.71 32.01
N LYS A 32 -17.41 5.13 30.93
CA LYS A 32 -18.39 4.29 30.26
C LYS A 32 -17.79 2.97 29.78
N TYR A 33 -16.62 3.02 29.15
CA TYR A 33 -15.94 1.82 28.68
C TYR A 33 -15.61 0.85 29.83
N CYS A 34 -15.10 1.35 30.95
CA CYS A 34 -14.83 0.52 32.14
C CYS A 34 -16.11 -0.14 32.66
N ARG A 35 -17.23 0.62 32.73
CA ARG A 35 -18.51 0.08 33.16
C ARG A 35 -19.11 -0.92 32.18
N ASP A 36 -18.95 -0.69 30.88
CA ASP A 36 -19.38 -1.64 29.82
C ASP A 36 -18.58 -2.97 29.91
N LEU A 37 -17.36 -2.97 30.46
CA LEU A 37 -16.59 -4.16 30.78
C LEU A 37 -17.05 -4.84 32.08
N GLY A 38 -18.01 -4.26 32.83
CA GLY A 38 -18.53 -4.80 34.09
C GLY A 38 -17.78 -4.35 35.34
N MET A 39 -16.91 -3.33 35.27
CA MET A 39 -16.22 -2.81 36.45
C MET A 39 -17.14 -1.95 37.30
N SER A 40 -17.15 -2.16 38.62
CA SER A 40 -17.76 -1.23 39.57
C SER A 40 -16.85 -0.01 39.79
N ASP A 41 -17.40 1.08 40.36
CA ASP A 41 -16.62 2.29 40.64
C ASP A 41 -15.49 2.03 41.67
N GLU A 42 -15.69 1.04 42.58
CA GLU A 42 -14.66 0.57 43.52
C GLU A 42 -13.50 -0.08 42.77
N VAL A 43 -13.77 -0.99 41.83
CA VAL A 43 -12.77 -1.68 41.02
C VAL A 43 -12.00 -0.66 40.16
N ILE A 44 -12.68 0.35 39.62
CA ILE A 44 -12.03 1.42 38.84
C ILE A 44 -11.06 2.22 39.70
N LYS A 45 -11.43 2.59 40.93
CA LYS A 45 -10.55 3.32 41.87
C LYS A 45 -9.35 2.48 42.30
N GLU A 46 -9.55 1.23 42.69
CA GLU A 46 -8.46 0.32 43.08
C GLU A 46 -7.45 0.09 41.95
N ASN A 47 -7.90 0.14 40.70
CA ASN A 47 -7.04 -0.05 39.52
C ASN A 47 -6.73 1.26 38.77
N ALA A 48 -6.90 2.42 39.40
CA ALA A 48 -6.68 3.72 38.78
C ALA A 48 -5.30 3.82 38.07
N PRO A 49 -4.17 3.35 38.62
CA PRO A 49 -2.87 3.42 37.94
C PRO A 49 -2.81 2.64 36.62
N LYS A 50 -3.58 1.54 36.49
CA LYS A 50 -3.65 0.75 35.25
C LYS A 50 -4.56 1.39 34.22
N ILE A 51 -5.62 2.06 34.66
CA ILE A 51 -6.69 2.65 33.83
C ILE A 51 -6.33 4.07 33.39
N PHE A 52 -5.49 4.78 34.15
CA PHE A 52 -5.16 6.20 33.91
C PHE A 52 -4.60 6.42 32.50
N ASP A 53 -3.58 5.66 32.08
CA ASP A 53 -2.99 5.81 30.76
C ASP A 53 -3.98 5.55 29.63
N PHE A 54 -4.90 4.59 29.81
CA PHE A 54 -6.01 4.34 28.89
C PHE A 54 -6.93 5.55 28.78
N SER A 55 -7.30 6.15 29.92
CA SER A 55 -8.12 7.35 29.96
C SER A 55 -7.46 8.54 29.26
N GLU A 56 -6.19 8.78 29.54
CA GLU A 56 -5.40 9.82 28.90
C GLU A 56 -5.25 9.58 27.38
N ASP A 57 -5.04 8.34 26.97
CA ASP A 57 -5.02 7.97 25.56
C ASP A 57 -6.33 8.26 24.86
N MET A 58 -7.46 8.00 25.49
CA MET A 58 -8.77 8.35 24.92
C MET A 58 -8.96 9.87 24.77
N LYS A 59 -8.47 10.69 25.72
CA LYS A 59 -8.50 12.15 25.62
C LYS A 59 -7.62 12.64 24.49
N ASN A 60 -6.36 12.22 24.47
CA ASN A 60 -5.34 12.66 23.51
C ASN A 60 -5.66 12.23 22.07
N CYS A 61 -6.22 11.02 21.89
CA CYS A 61 -6.54 10.49 20.59
C CYS A 61 -7.92 10.91 20.05
N LYS A 62 -8.76 11.57 20.85
CA LYS A 62 -10.12 12.00 20.45
C LYS A 62 -10.14 12.85 19.18
N ASN A 63 -9.16 13.77 19.05
CA ASN A 63 -9.04 14.70 17.94
C ASN A 63 -7.75 14.43 17.13
N CYS A 64 -7.37 13.17 16.99
CA CYS A 64 -6.14 12.78 16.31
C CYS A 64 -6.11 13.25 14.85
N LYS A 65 -5.19 14.15 14.52
CA LYS A 65 -4.98 14.71 13.18
C LYS A 65 -4.25 13.74 12.22
N GLY A 66 -3.81 12.57 12.70
CA GLY A 66 -3.08 11.56 11.92
C GLY A 66 -1.73 11.21 12.52
N LEU A 67 -1.10 10.17 11.98
CA LEU A 67 0.15 9.63 12.52
C LEU A 67 1.31 10.63 12.49
N ARG A 68 1.39 11.47 11.45
CA ARG A 68 2.40 12.53 11.32
C ARG A 68 2.39 13.50 12.50
N PHE A 69 1.24 13.71 13.12
CA PHE A 69 1.04 14.61 14.24
C PHE A 69 0.93 13.90 15.59
N CYS A 70 1.32 12.63 15.65
CA CYS A 70 1.31 11.88 16.90
C CYS A 70 2.36 12.43 17.87
N ASN A 71 1.91 12.91 19.01
CA ASN A 71 2.74 13.46 20.08
C ASN A 71 2.92 12.51 21.27
N LYS A 72 2.45 11.27 21.14
CA LYS A 72 2.63 10.25 22.18
C LYS A 72 4.07 9.76 22.28
N ASP A 73 4.47 9.33 23.46
CA ASP A 73 5.72 8.61 23.70
C ASP A 73 5.41 7.33 24.51
N PRO A 74 5.66 6.12 23.94
CA PRO A 74 6.11 5.87 22.57
C PRO A 74 5.02 6.17 21.51
N LYS A 75 5.45 6.64 20.33
CA LYS A 75 4.54 7.00 19.25
C LYS A 75 3.73 5.79 18.75
N TYR A 76 2.51 6.06 18.35
CA TYR A 76 1.58 5.11 17.70
C TYR A 76 1.11 3.96 18.57
N LEU A 77 1.42 3.96 19.85
CA LEU A 77 0.95 2.97 20.82
C LEU A 77 -0.16 3.56 21.68
N VAL A 78 -1.11 2.73 22.05
CA VAL A 78 -2.23 3.07 22.93
C VAL A 78 -2.38 2.01 24.01
N THR A 79 -2.77 2.44 25.19
CA THR A 79 -3.12 1.54 26.27
C THR A 79 -4.48 0.94 26.01
N ASN A 80 -4.60 -0.36 26.17
CA ASN A 80 -5.86 -1.09 26.21
C ASN A 80 -6.01 -1.74 27.57
N ILE A 81 -7.24 -1.82 28.08
CA ILE A 81 -7.58 -2.50 29.31
C ILE A 81 -8.58 -3.61 29.05
N THR A 82 -8.45 -4.71 29.78
CA THR A 82 -9.41 -5.80 29.82
C THR A 82 -9.80 -6.08 31.28
N TYR A 83 -10.98 -6.64 31.48
CA TYR A 83 -11.46 -7.03 32.81
C TYR A 83 -12.06 -8.41 32.71
N GLU A 84 -11.39 -9.39 33.29
CA GLU A 84 -11.80 -10.80 33.29
C GLU A 84 -11.55 -11.40 34.69
N ASP A 85 -12.48 -12.18 35.18
CA ASP A 85 -12.40 -12.85 36.48
C ASP A 85 -12.04 -11.94 37.68
N GLY A 86 -12.49 -10.68 37.63
CA GLY A 86 -12.21 -9.70 38.69
C GLY A 86 -10.85 -9.02 38.58
N VAL A 87 -10.05 -9.30 37.54
CA VAL A 87 -8.71 -8.77 37.33
C VAL A 87 -8.71 -7.75 36.19
N VAL A 88 -8.13 -6.58 36.46
CA VAL A 88 -7.88 -5.57 35.43
C VAL A 88 -6.47 -5.76 34.86
N ASP A 89 -6.40 -6.11 33.57
CA ASP A 89 -5.14 -6.18 32.83
C ASP A 89 -4.94 -4.97 31.93
N ARG A 90 -3.65 -4.58 31.80
CA ARG A 90 -3.21 -3.48 30.95
C ARG A 90 -2.31 -4.01 29.85
N ASN A 91 -2.66 -3.74 28.61
CA ASN A 91 -1.88 -4.09 27.44
C ASN A 91 -1.56 -2.84 26.60
N ILE A 92 -0.39 -2.80 25.99
CA ILE A 92 0.00 -1.74 25.06
C ILE A 92 -0.14 -2.28 23.64
N LEU A 93 -0.94 -1.62 22.83
CA LEU A 93 -1.26 -2.04 21.48
C LEU A 93 -0.96 -0.91 20.47
N PRO A 94 -0.62 -1.24 19.21
CA PRO A 94 -0.57 -0.26 18.15
C PRO A 94 -1.92 0.45 17.96
N CYS A 95 -1.92 1.76 17.79
CA CYS A 95 -3.16 2.49 17.55
C CYS A 95 -3.80 2.07 16.22
N LYS A 96 -5.13 2.19 16.13
CA LYS A 96 -5.90 1.77 14.95
C LYS A 96 -5.36 2.38 13.64
N LYS A 97 -5.05 3.68 13.62
CA LYS A 97 -4.51 4.36 12.43
C LYS A 97 -3.14 3.81 12.01
N TYR A 98 -2.31 3.44 12.98
CA TYR A 98 -1.00 2.83 12.71
C TYR A 98 -1.15 1.42 12.16
N LEU A 99 -2.05 0.62 12.72
CA LEU A 99 -2.38 -0.70 12.16
C LEU A 99 -2.95 -0.61 10.74
N GLU A 100 -3.83 0.37 10.51
CA GLU A 100 -4.36 0.63 9.15
C GLU A 100 -3.23 0.99 8.17
N GLN A 101 -2.27 1.82 8.58
CA GLN A 101 -1.11 2.16 7.76
C GLN A 101 -0.18 0.97 7.53
N LEU A 102 0.08 0.16 8.54
CA LEU A 102 0.89 -1.06 8.39
C LEU A 102 0.21 -2.05 7.43
N ASN A 103 -1.08 -2.28 7.57
CA ASN A 103 -1.84 -3.16 6.70
C ASN A 103 -1.94 -2.61 5.27
N PHE A 104 -2.01 -1.30 5.11
CA PHE A 104 -1.95 -0.63 3.82
C PHE A 104 -0.59 -0.89 3.13
N LYS A 105 0.54 -0.63 3.82
CA LYS A 105 1.89 -0.86 3.28
C LYS A 105 2.15 -2.34 2.93
N LYS A 106 1.63 -3.27 3.71
CA LYS A 106 1.78 -4.72 3.46
C LYS A 106 1.14 -5.20 2.16
N ARG A 107 0.21 -4.43 1.57
CA ARG A 107 -0.38 -4.77 0.27
C ARG A 107 0.59 -4.61 -0.88
N PHE A 108 1.61 -3.76 -0.72
CA PHE A 108 2.65 -3.59 -1.73
C PHE A 108 3.68 -4.71 -1.63
N VAL A 109 3.62 -5.66 -2.57
CA VAL A 109 4.60 -6.76 -2.70
C VAL A 109 5.89 -6.23 -3.32
N ILE A 110 5.76 -5.31 -4.30
CA ILE A 110 6.85 -4.54 -4.90
C ILE A 110 6.38 -3.08 -4.95
N GLN A 111 7.24 -2.17 -4.48
CA GLN A 111 6.96 -0.73 -4.45
C GLN A 111 8.17 0.03 -5.00
N ASP A 112 8.22 0.22 -6.33
CA ASP A 112 9.30 0.96 -7.00
C ASP A 112 8.92 2.42 -7.25
N PHE A 113 8.13 3.02 -6.37
CA PHE A 113 7.82 4.44 -6.36
C PHE A 113 8.19 5.06 -5.01
N SER A 114 8.38 6.40 -5.00
CA SER A 114 8.74 7.14 -3.79
C SER A 114 7.69 6.98 -2.69
N GLU A 115 8.14 6.81 -1.44
CA GLU A 115 7.26 6.76 -0.26
C GLU A 115 6.35 8.00 -0.14
N ASP A 116 6.78 9.15 -0.63
CA ASP A 116 5.98 10.38 -0.63
C ASP A 116 4.65 10.21 -1.38
N TYR A 117 4.61 9.31 -2.38
CA TYR A 117 3.37 9.03 -3.14
C TYR A 117 2.33 8.24 -2.35
N LEU A 118 2.71 7.63 -1.22
CA LEU A 118 1.76 6.93 -0.34
C LEU A 118 0.69 7.87 0.26
N ASP A 119 0.94 9.16 0.30
CA ASP A 119 0.00 10.17 0.78
C ASP A 119 -0.90 10.74 -0.33
N ASN A 120 -0.67 10.38 -1.59
CA ASN A 120 -1.44 10.89 -2.73
C ASN A 120 -2.92 10.49 -2.69
N HIS A 121 -3.75 11.38 -3.23
CA HIS A 121 -5.20 11.18 -3.37
C HIS A 121 -5.66 11.53 -4.78
N ILE A 122 -6.51 10.68 -5.39
CA ILE A 122 -7.05 10.92 -6.74
C ILE A 122 -7.75 12.29 -6.86
N LYS A 123 -8.44 12.72 -5.81
CA LYS A 123 -9.22 13.98 -5.83
C LYS A 123 -8.38 15.26 -5.78
N GLY A 124 -7.15 15.18 -5.21
CA GLY A 124 -6.28 16.36 -4.99
C GLY A 124 -5.15 16.47 -5.99
N ASP A 125 -4.50 15.34 -6.25
CA ASP A 125 -3.16 15.35 -6.85
C ASP A 125 -3.15 15.12 -8.38
N VAL A 126 -4.30 14.80 -8.97
CA VAL A 126 -4.44 14.52 -10.42
C VAL A 126 -5.08 15.67 -11.19
N SER A 127 -5.00 16.90 -10.65
CA SER A 127 -5.64 18.09 -11.26
C SER A 127 -5.02 18.51 -12.58
N ASN A 128 -3.73 18.22 -12.80
CA ASN A 128 -2.93 18.73 -13.93
C ASN A 128 -3.04 17.91 -15.21
N LEU A 129 -3.77 16.78 -15.22
CA LEU A 129 -3.98 15.99 -16.42
C LEU A 129 -5.12 16.56 -17.27
N SER A 130 -5.04 16.40 -18.60
CA SER A 130 -6.15 16.79 -19.47
C SER A 130 -7.45 16.11 -19.01
N VAL A 131 -8.53 16.86 -18.97
CA VAL A 131 -9.83 16.39 -18.45
C VAL A 131 -10.26 15.10 -19.15
N LYS A 132 -10.09 15.00 -20.47
CA LYS A 132 -10.50 13.83 -21.25
C LYS A 132 -9.70 12.58 -20.90
N ALA A 133 -8.37 12.65 -20.91
CA ALA A 133 -7.52 11.50 -20.60
C ALA A 133 -7.73 11.03 -19.15
N LYS A 134 -7.83 11.98 -18.20
CA LYS A 134 -8.14 11.67 -16.81
C LYS A 134 -9.48 10.94 -16.67
N GLN A 135 -10.52 11.40 -17.35
CA GLN A 135 -11.84 10.76 -17.31
C GLN A 135 -11.79 9.33 -17.86
N GLN A 136 -11.10 9.11 -18.99
CA GLN A 136 -10.93 7.78 -19.57
C GLN A 136 -10.24 6.82 -18.62
N VAL A 137 -9.10 7.23 -18.03
CA VAL A 137 -8.37 6.40 -17.07
C VAL A 137 -9.20 6.09 -15.83
N LEU A 138 -9.86 7.11 -15.25
CA LEU A 138 -10.66 6.91 -14.04
C LEU A 138 -11.89 6.04 -14.32
N LEU A 139 -12.52 6.17 -15.49
CA LEU A 139 -13.61 5.29 -15.90
C LEU A 139 -13.14 3.83 -15.99
N GLN A 140 -12.05 3.58 -16.72
CA GLN A 140 -11.50 2.23 -16.87
C GLN A 140 -11.03 1.66 -15.53
N TYR A 141 -10.38 2.48 -14.70
CA TYR A 141 -9.97 2.11 -13.36
C TYR A 141 -11.17 1.71 -12.49
N ASN A 142 -12.21 2.51 -12.45
CA ASN A 142 -13.41 2.19 -11.68
C ASN A 142 -14.05 0.87 -12.16
N LEU A 143 -14.19 0.67 -13.47
CA LEU A 143 -14.78 -0.56 -14.03
C LEU A 143 -13.93 -1.80 -13.73
N SER A 144 -12.61 -1.70 -13.83
CA SER A 144 -11.71 -2.86 -13.70
C SER A 144 -11.26 -3.12 -12.27
N VAL A 145 -11.01 -2.08 -11.47
CA VAL A 145 -10.41 -2.19 -10.15
C VAL A 145 -11.44 -2.12 -9.03
N ILE A 146 -12.33 -1.13 -9.07
CA ILE A 146 -13.29 -0.90 -7.98
C ILE A 146 -14.53 -1.78 -8.13
N GLU A 147 -15.15 -1.75 -9.30
CA GLU A 147 -16.41 -2.48 -9.55
C GLU A 147 -16.21 -3.93 -10.01
N LYS A 148 -14.98 -4.29 -10.42
CA LYS A 148 -14.62 -5.62 -10.95
C LYS A 148 -15.52 -6.08 -12.13
N LYS A 149 -16.05 -5.14 -12.90
CA LYS A 149 -16.91 -5.39 -14.07
C LYS A 149 -16.16 -5.58 -15.38
N SER A 150 -14.87 -5.29 -15.39
CA SER A 150 -14.01 -5.39 -16.57
C SER A 150 -12.70 -6.08 -16.21
N ASN A 151 -12.12 -6.84 -17.14
CA ASN A 151 -10.79 -7.42 -17.04
C ASN A 151 -9.79 -6.68 -17.93
N ARG A 152 -10.15 -5.49 -18.41
CA ARG A 152 -9.32 -4.70 -19.32
C ARG A 152 -8.20 -4.02 -18.55
N TRP A 153 -7.05 -3.96 -19.21
CA TRP A 153 -5.87 -3.25 -18.72
C TRP A 153 -5.91 -1.79 -19.14
N ILE A 154 -5.09 -0.99 -18.47
CA ILE A 154 -4.87 0.41 -18.82
C ILE A 154 -3.48 0.55 -19.43
N TYR A 155 -3.39 1.17 -20.61
CA TYR A 155 -2.14 1.56 -21.24
C TYR A 155 -2.08 3.09 -21.30
N LEU A 156 -1.16 3.68 -20.53
CA LEU A 156 -0.92 5.13 -20.51
C LEU A 156 0.29 5.45 -21.35
N GLN A 157 0.06 6.14 -22.46
CA GLN A 157 1.11 6.66 -23.33
C GLN A 157 1.29 8.15 -23.13
N GLY A 158 2.51 8.65 -23.24
CA GLY A 158 2.80 10.08 -23.26
C GLY A 158 4.30 10.36 -23.16
N ASP A 159 4.68 11.57 -23.47
CA ASP A 159 6.07 12.01 -23.39
C ASP A 159 6.63 11.95 -21.96
N MET A 160 7.94 12.06 -21.84
CA MET A 160 8.59 12.19 -20.53
C MET A 160 7.97 13.35 -19.74
N SER A 161 7.90 13.21 -18.43
CA SER A 161 7.37 14.24 -17.50
C SER A 161 5.89 14.60 -17.67
N THR A 162 5.09 13.81 -18.38
CA THR A 162 3.62 14.01 -18.45
C THR A 162 2.87 13.52 -17.21
N GLY A 163 3.57 12.99 -16.21
CA GLY A 163 2.96 12.54 -14.94
C GLY A 163 2.40 11.11 -14.96
N LYS A 164 2.74 10.27 -15.96
CA LYS A 164 2.28 8.87 -16.07
C LYS A 164 2.55 8.06 -14.81
N SER A 165 3.81 8.01 -14.37
CA SER A 165 4.25 7.26 -13.20
C SER A 165 3.60 7.75 -11.92
N PHE A 166 3.51 9.09 -11.75
CA PHE A 166 2.81 9.70 -10.63
C PHE A 166 1.33 9.30 -10.58
N PHE A 167 0.67 9.34 -11.74
CA PHE A 167 -0.73 8.94 -11.84
C PHE A 167 -0.94 7.45 -11.56
N ALA A 168 -0.09 6.60 -12.14
CA ALA A 168 -0.12 5.16 -11.91
C ALA A 168 0.10 4.81 -10.42
N ALA A 169 1.08 5.46 -9.76
CA ALA A 169 1.32 5.30 -8.33
C ALA A 169 0.12 5.76 -7.49
N THR A 170 -0.51 6.90 -7.85
CA THR A 170 -1.71 7.39 -7.17
C THR A 170 -2.88 6.40 -7.28
N LEU A 171 -3.07 5.75 -8.44
CA LEU A 171 -4.09 4.70 -8.61
C LEU A 171 -3.79 3.45 -7.77
N CYS A 172 -2.51 3.04 -7.68
CA CYS A 172 -2.09 1.95 -6.80
C CYS A 172 -2.39 2.24 -5.33
N VAL A 173 -2.05 3.44 -4.90
CA VAL A 173 -2.29 3.90 -3.52
C VAL A 173 -3.78 3.94 -3.21
N ASP A 174 -4.61 4.41 -4.15
CA ASP A 174 -6.06 4.41 -4.01
C ASP A 174 -6.63 2.98 -3.94
N ALA A 175 -6.17 2.07 -4.80
CA ALA A 175 -6.57 0.67 -4.78
C ALA A 175 -6.22 -0.01 -3.43
N ALA A 176 -5.04 0.27 -2.89
CA ALA A 176 -4.61 -0.25 -1.59
C ALA A 176 -5.45 0.31 -0.43
N ARG A 177 -5.79 1.61 -0.44
CA ARG A 177 -6.64 2.26 0.57
C ARG A 177 -8.06 1.73 0.54
N ASN A 178 -8.61 1.53 -0.66
CA ASN A 178 -9.95 0.97 -0.85
C ASN A 178 -10.00 -0.55 -0.64
N LYS A 179 -8.87 -1.19 -0.31
CA LYS A 179 -8.76 -2.65 -0.15
C LYS A 179 -9.26 -3.41 -1.38
N ALA A 180 -9.07 -2.82 -2.57
CA ALA A 180 -9.52 -3.41 -3.82
C ALA A 180 -8.74 -4.68 -4.16
N TYR A 181 -7.49 -4.76 -3.71
CA TYR A 181 -6.58 -5.90 -3.87
C TYR A 181 -5.75 -6.13 -2.61
N GLU A 182 -5.42 -7.40 -2.33
CA GLU A 182 -4.55 -7.78 -1.22
C GLU A 182 -3.07 -7.69 -1.61
N THR A 183 -2.75 -7.89 -2.88
CA THR A 183 -1.37 -7.87 -3.40
C THR A 183 -1.25 -6.92 -4.59
N ILE A 184 -0.38 -5.92 -4.45
CA ILE A 184 -0.12 -4.89 -5.45
C ILE A 184 1.38 -4.84 -5.72
N SER A 185 1.77 -4.84 -6.99
CA SER A 185 3.15 -4.59 -7.40
C SER A 185 3.22 -3.38 -8.32
N PHE A 186 4.03 -2.42 -7.96
CA PHE A 186 4.47 -1.33 -8.84
C PHE A 186 5.92 -1.59 -9.20
N VAL A 187 6.18 -1.82 -10.46
CA VAL A 187 7.44 -2.29 -11.01
C VAL A 187 8.02 -1.22 -11.93
N ASP A 188 9.18 -0.68 -11.59
CA ASP A 188 10.03 0.07 -12.51
C ASP A 188 10.62 -0.94 -13.51
N VAL A 189 10.12 -0.92 -14.74
CA VAL A 189 10.46 -1.94 -15.75
C VAL A 189 11.95 -1.94 -16.09
N PRO A 190 12.61 -0.79 -16.36
CA PRO A 190 14.03 -0.73 -16.60
C PRO A 190 14.87 -1.41 -15.51
N GLU A 191 14.63 -1.07 -14.26
CA GLU A 191 15.40 -1.61 -13.13
C GLU A 191 15.09 -3.08 -12.85
N ARG A 192 13.81 -3.44 -12.78
CA ARG A 192 13.41 -4.80 -12.43
C ARG A 192 13.70 -5.83 -13.52
N PHE A 193 13.57 -5.46 -14.79
CA PHE A 193 13.92 -6.38 -15.88
C PHE A 193 15.44 -6.57 -15.96
N LYS A 194 16.22 -5.56 -15.62
CA LYS A 194 17.66 -5.70 -15.45
C LYS A 194 17.99 -6.65 -14.29
N GLU A 195 17.38 -6.45 -13.10
CA GLU A 195 17.57 -7.34 -11.95
C GLU A 195 17.22 -8.79 -12.29
N LEU A 196 16.07 -9.03 -12.94
CA LEU A 196 15.68 -10.37 -13.39
C LEU A 196 16.70 -10.98 -14.34
N THR A 197 17.23 -10.19 -15.26
CA THR A 197 18.26 -10.64 -16.19
C THR A 197 19.54 -11.05 -15.46
N ASP A 198 20.00 -10.21 -14.53
CA ASP A 198 21.21 -10.49 -13.72
C ASP A 198 21.02 -11.73 -12.86
N LEU A 199 19.87 -11.90 -12.21
CA LEU A 199 19.54 -13.08 -11.41
C LEU A 199 19.50 -14.36 -12.26
N ALA A 200 18.98 -14.30 -13.48
CA ALA A 200 18.95 -15.43 -14.38
C ALA A 200 20.35 -15.85 -14.82
N PHE A 201 21.23 -14.90 -15.20
CA PHE A 201 22.62 -15.20 -15.56
C PHE A 201 23.42 -15.79 -14.39
N GLN A 202 23.13 -15.35 -13.16
CA GLN A 202 23.71 -15.91 -11.95
C GLN A 202 23.09 -17.27 -11.55
N LYS A 203 22.10 -17.78 -12.27
CA LYS A 203 21.32 -18.98 -11.94
C LYS A 203 20.75 -18.93 -10.52
N SER A 204 20.38 -17.74 -10.06
CA SER A 204 19.85 -17.53 -8.72
C SER A 204 18.40 -18.00 -8.61
N PRO A 205 18.02 -18.72 -7.54
CA PRO A 205 16.62 -19.08 -7.30
C PRO A 205 15.72 -17.86 -7.11
N LYS A 206 16.29 -16.71 -6.73
CA LYS A 206 15.56 -15.44 -6.60
C LYS A 206 14.93 -14.95 -7.91
N PHE A 207 15.42 -15.40 -9.06
CA PHE A 207 14.81 -15.10 -10.36
C PHE A 207 13.34 -15.56 -10.40
N VAL A 208 13.10 -16.82 -10.03
CA VAL A 208 11.75 -17.39 -10.02
C VAL A 208 10.87 -16.67 -9.01
N ASP A 209 11.38 -16.42 -7.79
CA ASP A 209 10.63 -15.74 -6.73
C ASP A 209 10.21 -14.32 -7.14
N LEU A 210 11.12 -13.54 -7.75
CA LEU A 210 10.83 -12.18 -8.19
C LEU A 210 9.85 -12.19 -9.37
N LEU A 211 10.09 -13.05 -10.36
CA LEU A 211 9.19 -13.18 -11.51
C LEU A 211 7.78 -13.61 -11.08
N ASP A 212 7.67 -14.52 -10.11
CA ASP A 212 6.39 -14.97 -9.59
C ASP A 212 5.67 -13.88 -8.78
N LYS A 213 6.38 -13.07 -8.01
CA LYS A 213 5.80 -11.89 -7.34
C LYS A 213 5.18 -10.94 -8.36
N ILE A 214 5.89 -10.65 -9.45
CA ILE A 214 5.39 -9.77 -10.51
C ILE A 214 4.17 -10.38 -11.22
N LYS A 215 4.24 -11.67 -11.60
CA LYS A 215 3.14 -12.34 -12.30
C LYS A 215 1.87 -12.46 -11.47
N ASN A 216 2.02 -12.82 -10.19
CA ASN A 216 0.89 -13.23 -9.35
C ASN A 216 0.22 -12.09 -8.59
N SER A 217 0.81 -10.90 -8.50
CA SER A 217 0.17 -9.76 -7.85
C SER A 217 -1.20 -9.49 -8.47
N GLU A 218 -2.23 -9.29 -7.66
CA GLU A 218 -3.59 -9.05 -8.14
C GLU A 218 -3.67 -7.78 -8.99
N MET A 219 -2.97 -6.72 -8.58
CA MET A 219 -2.76 -5.52 -9.38
C MET A 219 -1.26 -5.36 -9.69
N LEU A 220 -0.93 -5.15 -10.96
CA LEU A 220 0.43 -4.86 -11.41
C LEU A 220 0.45 -3.53 -12.15
N VAL A 221 1.44 -2.70 -11.82
CA VAL A 221 1.89 -1.60 -12.69
C VAL A 221 3.22 -1.98 -13.28
N LEU A 222 3.33 -1.89 -14.61
CA LEU A 222 4.58 -1.90 -15.35
C LEU A 222 4.88 -0.46 -15.74
N ASP A 223 5.73 0.19 -14.98
CA ASP A 223 6.08 1.59 -15.19
C ASP A 223 7.28 1.73 -16.12
N ASP A 224 7.20 2.71 -17.02
CA ASP A 224 8.23 3.09 -17.98
C ASP A 224 8.65 1.98 -18.96
N LEU A 225 7.66 1.18 -19.42
CA LEU A 225 7.87 0.13 -20.42
C LEU A 225 8.42 0.72 -21.73
N GLY A 226 9.47 0.10 -22.26
CA GLY A 226 10.17 0.50 -23.48
C GLY A 226 11.49 1.21 -23.23
N ASN A 227 11.80 1.57 -21.97
CA ASN A 227 13.09 2.14 -21.59
C ASN A 227 14.06 1.12 -20.97
N GLU A 228 13.63 -0.13 -20.82
CA GLU A 228 14.48 -1.23 -20.39
C GLU A 228 15.48 -1.68 -21.45
N PHE A 229 16.55 -2.35 -21.02
CA PHE A 229 17.44 -3.07 -21.94
C PHE A 229 16.68 -4.24 -22.57
N ARG A 230 16.51 -4.20 -23.89
CA ARG A 230 15.76 -5.17 -24.66
C ARG A 230 16.66 -6.27 -25.21
N SER A 231 16.24 -7.51 -25.02
CA SER A 231 16.90 -8.70 -25.58
C SER A 231 15.86 -9.79 -25.83
N ASP A 232 16.24 -10.82 -26.59
CA ASP A 232 15.40 -12.00 -26.79
C ASP A 232 15.08 -12.67 -25.46
N PHE A 233 16.05 -12.70 -24.53
CA PHE A 233 15.85 -13.23 -23.19
C PHE A 233 14.76 -12.46 -22.43
N VAL A 234 14.85 -11.14 -22.38
CA VAL A 234 13.86 -10.30 -21.70
C VAL A 234 12.47 -10.47 -22.31
N ARG A 235 12.39 -10.47 -23.65
CA ARG A 235 11.13 -10.68 -24.37
C ARG A 235 10.51 -12.04 -24.03
N ASP A 236 11.29 -13.14 -24.15
CA ASP A 236 10.76 -14.51 -24.13
C ASP A 236 10.65 -15.09 -22.73
N ASN A 237 11.51 -14.68 -21.77
CA ASN A 237 11.57 -15.25 -20.43
C ASN A 237 11.04 -14.33 -19.34
N VAL A 238 10.85 -13.03 -19.61
CA VAL A 238 10.35 -12.06 -18.62
C VAL A 238 9.04 -11.43 -19.11
N PHE A 239 9.09 -10.62 -20.15
CA PHE A 239 7.97 -9.76 -20.57
C PHE A 239 6.75 -10.57 -21.05
N PHE A 240 6.93 -11.44 -22.05
CA PHE A 240 5.82 -12.24 -22.56
C PHE A 240 5.22 -13.18 -21.51
N PRO A 241 5.97 -13.93 -20.69
CA PRO A 241 5.42 -14.74 -19.61
C PRO A 241 4.59 -13.94 -18.59
N ILE A 242 5.01 -12.71 -18.24
CA ILE A 242 4.22 -11.84 -17.37
C ILE A 242 2.87 -11.52 -18.02
N LEU A 243 2.88 -11.02 -19.26
CA LEU A 243 1.66 -10.65 -19.96
C LEU A 243 0.72 -11.83 -20.16
N ALA A 244 1.24 -12.96 -20.66
CA ALA A 244 0.44 -14.14 -20.96
C ALA A 244 -0.21 -14.76 -19.70
N TYR A 245 0.55 -14.83 -18.60
CA TYR A 245 0.05 -15.34 -17.33
C TYR A 245 -1.07 -14.44 -16.80
N ARG A 246 -0.87 -13.12 -16.80
CA ARG A 246 -1.82 -12.18 -16.26
C ARG A 246 -3.11 -12.10 -17.07
N ALA A 247 -3.01 -12.15 -18.41
CA ALA A 247 -4.17 -12.22 -19.28
C ALA A 247 -4.98 -13.50 -19.06
N LYS A 248 -4.31 -14.65 -18.98
CA LYS A 248 -4.95 -15.96 -18.72
C LYS A 248 -5.70 -15.96 -17.38
N ASN A 249 -5.11 -15.37 -16.33
CA ASN A 249 -5.68 -15.34 -14.99
C ASN A 249 -6.55 -14.10 -14.71
N LYS A 250 -6.82 -13.28 -15.73
CA LYS A 250 -7.66 -12.06 -15.64
C LYS A 250 -7.19 -11.07 -14.58
N LEU A 251 -5.87 -11.01 -14.34
CA LEU A 251 -5.26 -10.10 -13.37
C LEU A 251 -5.11 -8.71 -13.98
N PHE A 252 -5.51 -7.69 -13.22
CA PHE A 252 -5.46 -6.31 -13.69
C PHE A 252 -4.03 -5.80 -13.84
N THR A 253 -3.75 -5.17 -14.98
CA THR A 253 -2.44 -4.57 -15.28
C THR A 253 -2.60 -3.14 -15.77
N LEU A 254 -1.80 -2.23 -15.25
CA LEU A 254 -1.62 -0.89 -15.75
C LEU A 254 -0.20 -0.78 -16.32
N ILE A 255 -0.07 -0.23 -17.51
CA ILE A 255 1.22 -0.04 -18.18
C ILE A 255 1.39 1.45 -18.44
N THR A 256 2.55 1.99 -18.13
CA THR A 256 2.96 3.31 -18.58
C THR A 256 4.10 3.20 -19.57
N SER A 257 4.10 4.04 -20.59
CA SER A 257 5.13 4.06 -21.62
C SER A 257 5.24 5.42 -22.30
N ASN A 258 6.44 5.73 -22.81
CA ASN A 258 6.62 6.84 -23.74
C ASN A 258 6.20 6.43 -25.17
N TYR A 259 6.06 5.15 -25.42
CA TYR A 259 5.90 4.55 -26.75
C TYR A 259 4.50 3.97 -26.92
N SER A 260 4.04 3.87 -28.16
CA SER A 260 2.83 3.11 -28.50
C SER A 260 3.06 1.60 -28.38
N ILE A 261 1.97 0.82 -28.33
CA ILE A 261 2.07 -0.66 -28.38
C ILE A 261 2.82 -1.13 -29.65
N GLU A 262 2.61 -0.45 -30.79
CA GLU A 262 3.32 -0.78 -32.04
C GLU A 262 4.81 -0.48 -31.94
N ASP A 263 5.20 0.66 -31.34
CA ASP A 263 6.61 1.00 -31.13
C ASP A 263 7.27 -0.03 -30.22
N ILE A 264 6.62 -0.44 -29.11
CA ILE A 264 7.14 -1.50 -28.23
C ILE A 264 7.37 -2.79 -29.00
N CYS A 265 6.39 -3.21 -29.81
CA CYS A 265 6.54 -4.40 -30.64
C CYS A 265 7.69 -4.28 -31.64
N THR A 266 7.88 -3.11 -32.23
CA THR A 266 8.98 -2.85 -33.18
C THR A 266 10.33 -2.88 -32.48
N MET A 267 10.43 -2.31 -31.29
CA MET A 267 11.66 -2.29 -30.48
C MET A 267 12.12 -3.69 -30.03
N TYR A 268 11.18 -4.60 -29.78
CA TYR A 268 11.49 -6.00 -29.44
C TYR A 268 11.71 -6.91 -30.63
N TYR A 269 11.50 -6.39 -31.85
CA TYR A 269 11.78 -7.14 -33.08
C TYR A 269 13.30 -7.19 -33.34
N THR A 270 13.86 -8.39 -33.30
CA THR A 270 15.31 -8.59 -33.52
C THR A 270 15.59 -9.23 -34.88
N ASN A 271 14.75 -10.17 -35.30
CA ASN A 271 14.88 -10.89 -36.56
C ASN A 271 13.57 -11.63 -36.90
N ASN A 272 13.53 -12.30 -38.04
CA ASN A 272 12.33 -13.01 -38.50
C ASN A 272 11.87 -14.14 -37.54
N ALA A 273 12.79 -14.76 -36.81
CA ALA A 273 12.44 -15.78 -35.81
C ALA A 273 11.70 -15.19 -34.58
N SER A 274 11.92 -13.90 -34.30
CA SER A 274 11.22 -13.21 -33.19
C SER A 274 9.79 -12.81 -33.55
N LYS A 275 9.47 -12.73 -34.86
CA LYS A 275 8.16 -12.24 -35.37
C LYS A 275 6.95 -12.93 -34.74
N PRO A 276 6.85 -14.26 -34.64
CA PRO A 276 5.67 -14.90 -34.06
C PRO A 276 5.44 -14.50 -32.61
N LYS A 277 6.50 -14.33 -31.83
CA LYS A 277 6.41 -13.91 -30.44
C LYS A 277 5.96 -12.44 -30.32
N ILE A 278 6.48 -11.58 -31.19
CA ILE A 278 6.08 -10.16 -31.23
C ILE A 278 4.60 -10.05 -31.63
N ASP A 279 4.15 -10.82 -32.60
CA ASP A 279 2.74 -10.83 -33.00
C ASP A 279 1.81 -11.30 -31.86
N GLN A 280 2.26 -12.28 -31.05
CA GLN A 280 1.55 -12.69 -29.85
C GLN A 280 1.48 -11.58 -28.81
N ILE A 281 2.61 -10.88 -28.54
CA ILE A 281 2.65 -9.74 -27.60
C ILE A 281 1.70 -8.63 -28.08
N ARG A 282 1.78 -8.26 -29.36
CA ARG A 282 0.92 -7.25 -29.99
C ARG A 282 -0.55 -7.58 -29.84
N GLN A 283 -0.91 -8.80 -30.21
CA GLN A 283 -2.30 -9.27 -30.15
C GLN A 283 -2.81 -9.27 -28.71
N LEU A 284 -1.99 -9.73 -27.75
CA LEU A 284 -2.34 -9.78 -26.33
C LEU A 284 -2.55 -8.37 -25.76
N LEU A 285 -1.62 -7.45 -25.99
CA LEU A 285 -1.75 -6.07 -25.52
C LEU A 285 -2.99 -5.38 -26.12
N LYS A 286 -3.24 -5.52 -27.44
CA LYS A 286 -4.43 -4.96 -28.09
C LYS A 286 -5.73 -5.60 -27.60
N MET A 287 -5.71 -6.87 -27.27
CA MET A 287 -6.87 -7.56 -26.70
C MET A 287 -7.16 -7.08 -25.27
N MET A 288 -6.13 -6.91 -24.46
CA MET A 288 -6.30 -6.56 -23.04
C MET A 288 -6.49 -5.05 -22.83
N CYS A 289 -5.82 -4.21 -23.61
CA CYS A 289 -5.97 -2.75 -23.57
C CYS A 289 -6.97 -2.34 -24.66
N ASN A 290 -8.12 -1.76 -24.29
CA ASN A 290 -9.13 -1.30 -25.27
C ASN A 290 -8.57 -0.22 -26.19
N GLU A 291 -7.80 0.69 -25.60
CA GLU A 291 -7.18 1.85 -26.26
C GLU A 291 -5.91 2.27 -25.53
N GLU A 292 -5.05 2.96 -26.26
CA GLU A 292 -3.88 3.63 -25.70
C GLU A 292 -4.33 5.04 -25.27
N ILE A 293 -4.36 5.28 -23.97
CA ILE A 293 -4.77 6.56 -23.42
C ILE A 293 -3.57 7.50 -23.44
N LYS A 294 -3.63 8.51 -24.31
CA LYS A 294 -2.54 9.49 -24.47
C LYS A 294 -2.67 10.63 -23.49
N LEU A 295 -1.63 10.81 -22.67
CA LEU A 295 -1.48 12.00 -21.87
C LEU A 295 -0.82 13.11 -22.70
N PRO A 296 -1.40 14.31 -22.75
CA PRO A 296 -0.84 15.41 -23.52
C PRO A 296 0.50 15.87 -22.94
N SER A 297 1.40 16.31 -23.78
CA SER A 297 2.64 16.96 -23.34
C SER A 297 2.35 18.22 -22.53
N VAL A 298 3.04 18.39 -21.42
CA VAL A 298 2.94 19.61 -20.57
C VAL A 298 3.51 20.84 -21.30
N LEU A 299 4.33 20.62 -22.34
CA LEU A 299 4.92 21.69 -23.14
C LEU A 299 3.99 22.24 -24.22
N ALA A 300 2.77 21.71 -24.34
CA ALA A 300 1.78 22.11 -25.35
C ALA A 300 0.65 22.98 -24.77
N GLN A 301 0.87 23.57 -23.59
CA GLN A 301 -0.05 24.54 -22.97
C GLN A 301 0.54 25.93 -22.93
#